data_957881cb94acdf30cfd16d5f7d9733a0
#
_entry.id   957881cb94acdf30cfd16d5f7d9733a0
#
_cell.length_a   1.000
_cell.length_b   1.000
_cell.length_c   1.000
_cell.angle_alpha   90.00
_cell.angle_beta   90.00
_cell.angle_gamma   90.00
#
_symmetry.space_group_name_H-M   'P 1'
#
loop_
_entity.id
_entity.type
_entity.pdbx_description
1 polymer ?
#
loop_
_entity_poly.entity_id
_entity_poly.type
_entity_poly.pdbx_seq_one_letter_code
_entity_poly.pdbx_strand_id
1 'polypeptide(L)'
;MSVIKVIISSLLILFTTTFFAQTPPPSELNVLEQFNQLQFYDSQLIHKIDSVIESSSENKVTIVHFGDSHIQAEWPTSVTRSILQGRYGNAGYGMIFPYSAAKTYSSKRYKSIHVGNWVFGKSFQSVPNVLMGITGMGVSTDDVSSSLAFKFNDSDTVSNVLKFFLPTDSSMFDFLIDFGDTLVKVNVLEASDNEKSFIEVPIPGNLRDFSISFTARNDRQNKFELYGISVESLIQRGILYHSVGVGAAPYKSVLRQQLLDTHLIDIEPDIVILDFGTNDYLYNDKIDAKLSNDIILIIKKMRMINPDVTVILTSAQDLYYRGRHVKSGVKFRNLIRSISESEGCLFWDWYSVSGGSKSLLKWKSKGYCQKDLIHLTVKGYAVKGELLANAITSTLDSLKLNPNIDTLLFSGMDSLYKYDIADKYNYSYNVNTNYFMHRIKPGETLGGIAMRYRTSVKAIMRLNNMRTTLIVVGRKLKIPGKGQSEPITKRDTKTRTNRQSNKSFHIVKSGESLYTISRKHGVTVKQLKKINNLKGNTIYPGNKLQIP
;
A
#
# COMPACT_ATOMS: atom_id res chain seq x y z
N MET A 1 -15.36 -60.23 44.59
CA MET A 1 -15.56 -58.77 44.71
C MET A 1 -14.23 -58.08 44.31
N SER A 2 -14.12 -57.64 43.09
CA SER A 2 -12.91 -57.04 42.58
C SER A 2 -13.20 -55.55 42.25
N VAL A 3 -12.48 -54.66 42.92
CA VAL A 3 -12.63 -53.21 42.80
C VAL A 3 -11.80 -52.72 41.61
N ILE A 4 -12.46 -52.24 40.54
CA ILE A 4 -11.82 -51.64 39.39
C ILE A 4 -11.48 -50.18 39.79
N LYS A 5 -10.18 -49.86 39.88
CA LYS A 5 -9.67 -48.49 39.95
C LYS A 5 -9.65 -47.85 38.58
N VAL A 6 -10.48 -46.85 38.34
CA VAL A 6 -10.42 -45.97 37.16
C VAL A 6 -9.35 -44.92 37.42
N ILE A 7 -8.27 -44.97 36.66
CA ILE A 7 -7.23 -43.92 36.65
C ILE A 7 -7.67 -42.89 35.59
N ILE A 8 -8.10 -41.71 36.04
CA ILE A 8 -8.32 -40.55 35.16
C ILE A 8 -6.96 -39.88 34.94
N SER A 9 -6.35 -40.13 33.80
CA SER A 9 -5.17 -39.37 33.34
C SER A 9 -5.62 -38.02 32.83
N SER A 10 -5.43 -36.99 33.65
CA SER A 10 -5.57 -35.60 33.23
C SER A 10 -4.41 -35.24 32.28
N LEU A 11 -4.68 -35.18 30.98
CA LEU A 11 -3.74 -34.68 29.98
C LEU A 11 -3.66 -33.17 30.13
N LEU A 12 -2.64 -32.69 30.84
CA LEU A 12 -2.30 -31.28 30.92
C LEU A 12 -1.68 -30.88 29.57
N ILE A 13 -2.47 -30.28 28.66
CA ILE A 13 -1.95 -29.66 27.43
C ILE A 13 -1.27 -28.37 27.88
N LEU A 14 0.05 -28.42 28.04
CA LEU A 14 0.87 -27.23 28.12
C LEU A 14 0.86 -26.55 26.73
N PHE A 15 0.07 -25.49 26.61
CA PHE A 15 0.28 -24.51 25.53
C PHE A 15 1.63 -23.81 25.81
N THR A 16 2.70 -24.32 25.24
CA THR A 16 3.94 -23.56 25.11
C THR A 16 3.68 -22.45 24.11
N THR A 17 3.31 -21.26 24.60
CA THR A 17 3.45 -20.03 23.83
C THR A 17 4.95 -19.87 23.56
N THR A 18 5.39 -20.30 22.40
CA THR A 18 6.71 -19.94 21.88
C THR A 18 6.70 -18.43 21.67
N PHE A 19 7.16 -17.69 22.66
CA PHE A 19 7.61 -16.34 22.42
C PHE A 19 8.74 -16.43 21.38
N PHE A 20 8.47 -16.00 20.15
CA PHE A 20 9.54 -15.72 19.20
C PHE A 20 10.37 -14.60 19.83
N ALA A 21 11.47 -14.96 20.47
CA ALA A 21 12.42 -14.00 21.01
C ALA A 21 12.89 -13.16 19.83
N GLN A 22 12.57 -11.86 19.86
CA GLN A 22 13.08 -10.89 18.89
C GLN A 22 14.60 -10.95 18.99
N THR A 23 15.26 -11.30 17.89
CA THR A 23 16.72 -11.18 17.84
C THR A 23 17.06 -9.69 17.88
N PRO A 24 17.87 -9.21 18.85
CA PRO A 24 18.23 -7.82 18.85
C PRO A 24 19.04 -7.50 17.58
N PRO A 25 18.86 -6.32 16.99
CA PRO A 25 19.65 -5.92 15.83
C PRO A 25 21.13 -5.94 16.17
N PRO A 26 22.02 -6.18 15.18
CA PRO A 26 23.46 -6.25 15.43
C PRO A 26 23.97 -5.02 16.20
N SER A 27 24.54 -5.23 17.37
CA SER A 27 25.02 -4.15 18.24
C SER A 27 26.08 -3.25 17.60
N GLU A 28 26.75 -3.77 16.55
CA GLU A 28 27.70 -2.99 15.76
C GLU A 28 27.05 -1.94 14.84
N LEU A 29 25.74 -2.01 14.61
CA LEU A 29 24.98 -0.98 13.91
C LEU A 29 24.43 0.00 14.95
N ASN A 30 24.45 1.29 14.66
CA ASN A 30 23.79 2.29 15.51
C ASN A 30 22.28 2.31 15.21
N VAL A 31 21.63 1.15 15.30
CA VAL A 31 20.18 1.08 15.22
C VAL A 31 19.62 1.70 16.50
N LEU A 32 18.71 2.64 16.34
CA LEU A 32 18.04 3.32 17.45
C LEU A 32 16.73 2.61 17.77
N GLU A 33 16.82 1.47 18.45
CA GLU A 33 15.69 0.59 18.76
C GLU A 33 14.58 1.30 19.54
N GLN A 34 14.93 2.25 20.39
CA GLN A 34 13.97 3.07 21.13
C GLN A 34 13.03 3.86 20.24
N PHE A 35 13.34 4.04 18.94
CA PHE A 35 12.48 4.68 17.94
C PHE A 35 11.78 3.68 17.02
N ASN A 36 12.08 2.39 17.17
CA ASN A 36 11.53 1.36 16.29
C ASN A 36 10.10 1.00 16.67
N GLN A 37 9.19 1.93 16.44
CA GLN A 37 7.76 1.82 16.70
C GLN A 37 6.97 2.46 15.57
N LEU A 38 5.72 2.04 15.40
CA LEU A 38 4.77 2.74 14.54
C LEU A 38 4.33 4.02 15.24
N GLN A 39 4.57 5.16 14.62
CA GLN A 39 4.11 6.45 15.10
C GLN A 39 2.68 6.71 14.65
N PHE A 40 1.85 7.26 15.51
CA PHE A 40 0.46 7.59 15.22
C PHE A 40 0.07 8.92 15.88
N TYR A 41 -0.86 9.62 15.27
CA TYR A 41 -1.35 10.94 15.71
C TYR A 41 -2.79 10.91 16.23
N ASP A 42 -3.39 9.72 16.20
CA ASP A 42 -4.75 9.45 16.66
C ASP A 42 -4.76 8.01 17.16
N SER A 43 -5.08 7.81 18.43
CA SER A 43 -5.13 6.48 19.06
C SER A 43 -6.08 5.52 18.33
N GLN A 44 -7.10 6.03 17.65
CA GLN A 44 -7.99 5.21 16.84
C GLN A 44 -7.26 4.45 15.71
N LEU A 45 -6.15 5.01 15.19
CA LEU A 45 -5.38 4.37 14.12
C LEU A 45 -4.67 3.12 14.60
N ILE A 46 -4.10 3.15 15.82
CA ILE A 46 -3.39 2.00 16.36
C ILE A 46 -4.39 0.92 16.83
N HIS A 47 -5.53 1.28 17.38
CA HIS A 47 -6.59 0.32 17.70
C HIS A 47 -7.16 -0.32 16.43
N LYS A 48 -7.26 0.43 15.34
CA LYS A 48 -7.73 -0.08 14.05
C LYS A 48 -6.78 -1.14 13.49
N ILE A 49 -5.47 -0.87 13.42
CA ILE A 49 -4.51 -1.86 12.90
C ILE A 49 -4.43 -3.09 13.82
N ASP A 50 -4.55 -2.91 15.13
CA ASP A 50 -4.61 -4.01 16.09
C ASP A 50 -5.81 -4.92 15.80
N SER A 51 -7.01 -4.33 15.69
CA SER A 51 -8.22 -5.08 15.35
C SER A 51 -8.12 -5.81 14.02
N VAL A 52 -7.53 -5.17 13.00
CA VAL A 52 -7.32 -5.78 11.68
C VAL A 52 -6.37 -6.97 11.79
N ILE A 53 -5.23 -6.83 12.43
CA ILE A 53 -4.23 -7.90 12.52
C ILE A 53 -4.74 -9.06 13.42
N GLU A 54 -5.41 -8.77 14.52
CA GLU A 54 -5.99 -9.81 15.38
C GLU A 54 -7.10 -10.60 14.67
N SER A 55 -7.84 -9.97 13.75
CA SER A 55 -8.84 -10.67 12.95
C SER A 55 -8.25 -11.78 12.05
N SER A 56 -6.92 -11.80 11.86
CA SER A 56 -6.24 -12.82 11.05
C SER A 56 -6.40 -14.24 11.56
N SER A 57 -6.76 -14.42 12.82
CA SER A 57 -7.11 -15.74 13.38
C SER A 57 -8.33 -16.37 12.70
N GLU A 58 -9.25 -15.56 12.19
CA GLU A 58 -10.51 -15.97 11.56
C GLU A 58 -10.63 -15.55 10.10
N ASN A 59 -9.96 -14.44 9.71
CA ASN A 59 -10.06 -13.83 8.40
C ASN A 59 -8.70 -13.74 7.72
N LYS A 60 -8.70 -13.70 6.38
CA LYS A 60 -7.52 -13.34 5.60
C LYS A 60 -7.30 -11.84 5.69
N VAL A 61 -6.16 -11.44 6.25
CA VAL A 61 -5.71 -10.03 6.29
C VAL A 61 -4.70 -9.80 5.18
N THR A 62 -5.01 -8.90 4.25
CA THR A 62 -4.20 -8.61 3.09
C THR A 62 -3.35 -7.37 3.30
N ILE A 63 -2.03 -7.52 3.21
CA ILE A 63 -1.04 -6.44 3.29
C ILE A 63 -0.43 -6.24 1.90
N VAL A 64 -0.45 -5.01 1.38
CA VAL A 64 0.25 -4.66 0.14
C VAL A 64 1.37 -3.67 0.44
N HIS A 65 2.61 -4.09 0.24
CA HIS A 65 3.81 -3.29 0.47
C HIS A 65 4.37 -2.80 -0.86
N PHE A 66 4.09 -1.54 -1.19
CA PHE A 66 4.62 -0.86 -2.37
C PHE A 66 5.99 -0.25 -2.08
N GLY A 67 6.87 -0.29 -3.07
CA GLY A 67 8.16 0.37 -2.95
C GLY A 67 8.97 0.44 -4.24
N ASP A 68 10.20 0.86 -4.07
CA ASP A 68 11.16 0.99 -5.17
C ASP A 68 12.12 -0.21 -5.28
N SER A 69 13.37 0.03 -5.67
CA SER A 69 14.42 -1.01 -5.76
C SER A 69 14.72 -1.71 -4.45
N HIS A 70 14.43 -1.08 -3.31
CA HIS A 70 14.63 -1.67 -2.00
C HIS A 70 13.61 -2.78 -1.70
N ILE A 71 12.46 -2.77 -2.38
CA ILE A 71 11.36 -3.72 -2.19
C ILE A 71 11.29 -4.76 -3.34
N GLN A 72 11.69 -4.42 -4.57
CA GLN A 72 11.55 -5.28 -5.75
C GLN A 72 12.13 -6.69 -5.58
N ALA A 73 13.29 -6.83 -4.92
CA ALA A 73 13.93 -8.13 -4.72
C ALA A 73 13.38 -8.93 -3.53
N GLU A 74 12.38 -8.41 -2.84
CA GLU A 74 11.77 -8.99 -1.64
C GLU A 74 12.74 -9.25 -0.46
N TRP A 75 13.91 -8.60 -0.46
CA TRP A 75 14.89 -8.82 0.61
C TRP A 75 14.35 -8.45 2.00
N PRO A 76 13.85 -7.22 2.25
CA PRO A 76 13.27 -6.88 3.55
C PRO A 76 11.89 -7.49 3.74
N THR A 77 11.05 -7.45 2.70
CA THR A 77 9.65 -7.88 2.76
C THR A 77 9.48 -9.38 3.00
N SER A 78 10.42 -10.21 2.52
CA SER A 78 10.39 -11.64 2.83
C SER A 78 10.59 -11.92 4.32
N VAL A 79 11.44 -11.14 4.99
CA VAL A 79 11.67 -11.26 6.44
C VAL A 79 10.46 -10.74 7.21
N THR A 80 9.97 -9.54 6.87
CA THR A 80 8.76 -8.96 7.49
C THR A 80 7.58 -9.92 7.37
N ARG A 81 7.32 -10.45 6.17
CA ARG A 81 6.26 -11.43 5.91
C ARG A 81 6.42 -12.69 6.76
N SER A 82 7.62 -13.28 6.78
CA SER A 82 7.89 -14.50 7.54
C SER A 82 7.59 -14.33 9.03
N ILE A 83 7.97 -13.20 9.62
CA ILE A 83 7.71 -12.90 11.03
C ILE A 83 6.22 -12.71 11.28
N LEU A 84 5.54 -11.90 10.45
CA LEU A 84 4.11 -11.64 10.61
C LEU A 84 3.28 -12.91 10.37
N GLN A 85 3.58 -13.69 9.33
CA GLN A 85 2.90 -14.96 9.05
C GLN A 85 3.17 -16.01 10.13
N GLY A 86 4.40 -16.06 10.66
CA GLY A 86 4.73 -16.95 11.78
C GLY A 86 3.95 -16.65 13.04
N ARG A 87 3.59 -15.39 13.27
CA ARG A 87 2.85 -14.96 14.46
C ARG A 87 1.33 -14.99 14.28
N TYR A 88 0.84 -14.60 13.10
CA TYR A 88 -0.57 -14.33 12.85
C TYR A 88 -1.23 -15.28 11.83
N GLY A 89 -0.50 -16.31 11.39
CA GLY A 89 -0.97 -17.27 10.40
C GLY A 89 -0.58 -16.90 8.96
N ASN A 90 -0.44 -17.92 8.11
CA ASN A 90 0.00 -17.80 6.72
C ASN A 90 -1.18 -18.03 5.76
N ALA A 91 -1.56 -17.00 4.99
CA ALA A 91 -2.61 -17.06 3.97
C ALA A 91 -2.05 -17.17 2.54
N GLY A 92 -0.77 -17.40 2.35
CA GLY A 92 -0.16 -17.64 1.05
C GLY A 92 1.17 -16.94 0.82
N TYR A 93 1.78 -17.28 -0.31
CA TYR A 93 3.09 -16.79 -0.73
C TYR A 93 3.09 -15.30 -1.11
N GLY A 94 1.95 -14.80 -1.62
CA GLY A 94 1.78 -13.43 -2.08
C GLY A 94 2.08 -13.24 -3.57
N MET A 95 2.29 -12.00 -3.98
CA MET A 95 2.45 -11.61 -5.39
C MET A 95 3.81 -12.06 -5.95
N ILE A 96 3.77 -12.70 -7.12
CA ILE A 96 4.95 -13.02 -7.95
C ILE A 96 4.82 -12.38 -9.33
N PHE A 97 5.95 -12.17 -10.00
CA PHE A 97 6.02 -11.55 -11.31
C PHE A 97 7.15 -12.16 -12.16
N PRO A 98 7.00 -12.29 -13.50
CA PRO A 98 8.06 -12.82 -14.36
C PRO A 98 9.16 -11.78 -14.64
N TYR A 99 9.96 -11.47 -13.63
CA TYR A 99 10.99 -10.43 -13.66
C TYR A 99 11.98 -10.57 -14.82
N SER A 100 12.29 -11.82 -15.22
CA SER A 100 13.19 -12.08 -16.36
C SER A 100 12.62 -11.54 -17.67
N ALA A 101 11.31 -11.70 -17.94
CA ALA A 101 10.64 -11.18 -19.12
C ALA A 101 10.60 -9.63 -19.10
N ALA A 102 10.54 -9.02 -17.93
CA ALA A 102 10.66 -7.56 -17.77
C ALA A 102 12.11 -7.05 -17.74
N LYS A 103 13.10 -7.90 -18.03
CA LYS A 103 14.54 -7.57 -18.06
C LYS A 103 14.98 -6.83 -16.79
N THR A 104 14.66 -7.41 -15.63
CA THR A 104 15.03 -6.88 -14.32
C THR A 104 15.40 -8.02 -13.37
N TYR A 105 15.94 -7.67 -12.19
CA TYR A 105 16.38 -8.67 -11.22
C TYR A 105 15.20 -9.32 -10.50
N SER A 106 15.36 -10.63 -10.26
CA SER A 106 14.34 -11.48 -9.64
C SER A 106 14.23 -11.26 -8.13
N SER A 107 13.15 -11.76 -7.56
CA SER A 107 13.00 -11.97 -6.12
C SER A 107 14.10 -12.89 -5.56
N LYS A 108 14.38 -12.75 -4.27
CA LYS A 108 15.20 -13.70 -3.49
C LYS A 108 14.54 -15.07 -3.39
N ARG A 109 13.20 -15.11 -3.30
CA ARG A 109 12.44 -16.32 -2.95
C ARG A 109 12.18 -17.23 -4.15
N TYR A 110 12.19 -16.69 -5.36
CA TYR A 110 11.99 -17.44 -6.59
C TYR A 110 12.78 -16.83 -7.75
N LYS A 111 13.05 -17.65 -8.74
CA LYS A 111 13.65 -17.24 -10.01
C LYS A 111 12.62 -17.39 -11.11
N SER A 112 12.37 -16.31 -11.87
CA SER A 112 11.61 -16.40 -13.11
C SER A 112 12.54 -16.60 -14.30
N ILE A 113 12.09 -17.40 -15.28
CA ILE A 113 12.79 -17.69 -16.53
C ILE A 113 11.80 -17.44 -17.66
N HIS A 114 12.25 -16.93 -18.78
CA HIS A 114 11.43 -16.75 -19.98
C HIS A 114 12.14 -17.29 -21.21
N VAL A 115 11.36 -17.71 -22.20
CA VAL A 115 11.79 -18.04 -23.55
C VAL A 115 10.97 -17.18 -24.51
N GLY A 116 11.52 -16.87 -25.68
CA GLY A 116 10.86 -16.07 -26.69
C GLY A 116 11.02 -14.56 -26.50
N ASN A 117 10.25 -13.79 -27.26
CA ASN A 117 10.31 -12.34 -27.28
C ASN A 117 9.24 -11.72 -26.38
N TRP A 118 9.68 -10.85 -25.48
CA TRP A 118 8.81 -10.21 -24.52
C TRP A 118 8.96 -8.69 -24.56
N VAL A 119 7.82 -8.02 -24.58
CA VAL A 119 7.70 -6.56 -24.38
C VAL A 119 7.29 -6.33 -22.92
N PHE A 120 7.73 -5.23 -22.33
CA PHE A 120 7.41 -4.91 -20.95
C PHE A 120 7.13 -3.43 -20.73
N GLY A 121 6.35 -3.15 -19.69
CA GLY A 121 6.13 -1.82 -19.12
C GLY A 121 6.54 -1.77 -17.65
N LYS A 122 7.08 -0.62 -17.20
CA LYS A 122 7.42 -0.35 -15.80
C LYS A 122 6.92 1.03 -15.39
N SER A 123 6.39 1.16 -14.20
CA SER A 123 5.70 2.38 -13.73
C SER A 123 6.57 3.64 -13.65
N PHE A 124 7.90 3.51 -13.62
CA PHE A 124 8.78 4.67 -13.72
C PHE A 124 8.88 5.25 -15.15
N GLN A 125 8.54 4.47 -16.18
CA GLN A 125 8.57 4.93 -17.58
C GLN A 125 7.46 5.97 -17.82
N SER A 126 7.76 6.99 -18.64
CA SER A 126 6.76 8.01 -19.01
C SER A 126 5.72 7.46 -20.00
N VAL A 127 6.16 6.60 -20.91
CA VAL A 127 5.32 5.92 -21.92
C VAL A 127 5.69 4.44 -21.89
N PRO A 128 4.95 3.63 -21.14
CA PRO A 128 5.15 2.18 -21.09
C PRO A 128 4.56 1.52 -22.34
N ASN A 129 5.19 0.44 -22.81
CA ASN A 129 4.72 -0.33 -23.96
C ASN A 129 3.60 -1.34 -23.60
N VAL A 130 3.44 -1.66 -22.32
CA VAL A 130 2.44 -2.58 -21.79
C VAL A 130 1.75 -1.91 -20.61
N LEU A 131 0.47 -2.16 -20.41
CA LEU A 131 -0.27 -1.69 -19.24
C LEU A 131 0.34 -2.26 -17.96
N MET A 132 0.08 -1.59 -16.85
CA MET A 132 0.64 -1.96 -15.56
C MET A 132 -0.47 -2.06 -14.52
N GLY A 133 -0.48 -3.19 -13.84
CA GLY A 133 -1.36 -3.42 -12.69
C GLY A 133 -0.67 -3.13 -11.36
N ILE A 134 -1.09 -3.85 -10.33
CA ILE A 134 -0.63 -3.67 -8.94
C ILE A 134 0.88 -3.85 -8.76
N THR A 135 1.51 -4.72 -9.54
CA THR A 135 2.97 -4.92 -9.48
C THR A 135 3.78 -3.72 -9.97
N GLY A 136 3.12 -2.73 -10.58
CA GLY A 136 3.79 -1.62 -11.24
C GLY A 136 4.55 -2.02 -12.51
N MET A 137 4.32 -3.23 -12.99
CA MET A 137 4.91 -3.81 -14.19
C MET A 137 3.86 -4.57 -14.99
N GLY A 138 4.18 -4.82 -16.27
CA GLY A 138 3.45 -5.70 -17.16
C GLY A 138 4.38 -6.30 -18.19
N VAL A 139 4.09 -7.49 -18.67
CA VAL A 139 4.79 -8.16 -19.77
C VAL A 139 3.80 -8.65 -20.81
N SER A 140 4.22 -8.65 -22.07
CA SER A 140 3.42 -9.14 -23.19
C SER A 140 4.28 -9.85 -24.22
N THR A 141 3.72 -10.87 -24.88
CA THR A 141 4.31 -11.53 -26.05
C THR A 141 3.22 -11.77 -27.11
N ASP A 142 3.56 -11.64 -28.38
CA ASP A 142 2.76 -12.03 -29.53
C ASP A 142 3.23 -13.39 -30.13
N ASP A 143 4.22 -14.00 -29.53
CA ASP A 143 4.81 -15.27 -29.95
C ASP A 143 4.27 -16.42 -29.10
N VAL A 144 3.42 -17.26 -29.71
CA VAL A 144 2.80 -18.41 -29.06
C VAL A 144 3.82 -19.48 -28.62
N SER A 145 5.04 -19.47 -29.18
CA SER A 145 6.13 -20.37 -28.78
C SER A 145 6.90 -19.88 -27.54
N SER A 146 6.60 -18.68 -27.08
CA SER A 146 7.16 -18.14 -25.85
C SER A 146 6.72 -18.93 -24.61
N SER A 147 7.47 -18.82 -23.53
CA SER A 147 7.10 -19.45 -22.25
C SER A 147 7.64 -18.70 -21.05
N LEU A 148 7.05 -18.99 -19.89
CA LEU A 148 7.51 -18.53 -18.58
C LEU A 148 7.75 -19.74 -17.67
N ALA A 149 8.70 -19.62 -16.74
CA ALA A 149 8.86 -20.60 -15.67
C ALA A 149 9.20 -19.90 -14.35
N PHE A 150 8.75 -20.49 -13.26
CA PHE A 150 8.98 -20.04 -11.90
C PHE A 150 9.60 -21.18 -11.09
N LYS A 151 10.78 -20.91 -10.50
CA LYS A 151 11.51 -21.84 -9.64
C LYS A 151 11.62 -21.24 -8.25
N PHE A 152 11.08 -21.93 -7.27
CA PHE A 152 11.01 -21.45 -5.89
C PHE A 152 12.20 -21.94 -5.07
N ASN A 153 12.76 -21.07 -4.25
CA ASN A 153 13.87 -21.38 -3.35
C ASN A 153 13.38 -21.88 -1.98
N ASP A 154 12.14 -21.53 -1.63
CA ASP A 154 11.52 -21.86 -0.36
C ASP A 154 10.34 -22.81 -0.60
N SER A 155 10.12 -23.76 0.29
CA SER A 155 8.90 -24.57 0.30
C SER A 155 7.74 -23.74 0.89
N ASP A 156 6.59 -23.79 0.23
CA ASP A 156 5.33 -23.23 0.75
C ASP A 156 4.30 -24.36 0.76
N THR A 157 3.82 -24.70 1.94
CA THR A 157 2.89 -25.82 2.16
C THR A 157 1.44 -25.39 2.29
N VAL A 158 1.15 -24.08 2.20
CA VAL A 158 -0.20 -23.56 2.40
C VAL A 158 -0.81 -22.96 1.13
N SER A 159 0.03 -22.53 0.18
CA SER A 159 -0.45 -21.94 -1.07
C SER A 159 -0.90 -23.02 -2.05
N ASN A 160 -2.12 -22.94 -2.49
CA ASN A 160 -2.76 -23.92 -3.36
C ASN A 160 -3.65 -23.32 -4.45
N VAL A 161 -3.55 -22.00 -4.66
CA VAL A 161 -4.24 -21.30 -5.74
C VAL A 161 -3.36 -20.20 -6.34
N LEU A 162 -3.42 -20.07 -7.68
CA LEU A 162 -2.80 -18.99 -8.45
C LEU A 162 -3.90 -18.08 -9.00
N LYS A 163 -3.78 -16.77 -8.76
CA LYS A 163 -4.64 -15.75 -9.37
C LYS A 163 -3.82 -14.96 -10.38
N PHE A 164 -4.09 -15.18 -11.65
CA PHE A 164 -3.42 -14.54 -12.78
C PHE A 164 -4.09 -13.21 -13.10
N PHE A 165 -3.46 -12.10 -12.82
CA PHE A 165 -3.91 -10.77 -13.24
C PHE A 165 -3.53 -10.53 -14.69
N LEU A 166 -4.49 -10.63 -15.59
CA LEU A 166 -4.32 -10.56 -17.03
C LEU A 166 -5.61 -10.07 -17.73
N PRO A 167 -5.54 -9.62 -18.99
CA PRO A 167 -6.75 -9.37 -19.78
C PRO A 167 -7.53 -10.68 -20.05
N THR A 168 -8.84 -10.57 -20.13
CA THR A 168 -9.74 -11.70 -20.39
C THR A 168 -10.52 -11.53 -21.69
N ASP A 169 -9.90 -10.92 -22.70
CA ASP A 169 -10.51 -10.71 -24.02
C ASP A 169 -10.11 -11.80 -25.03
N SER A 170 -10.78 -11.80 -26.19
CA SER A 170 -10.62 -12.82 -27.23
C SER A 170 -9.28 -12.80 -27.95
N SER A 171 -8.42 -11.82 -27.70
CA SER A 171 -7.09 -11.75 -28.30
C SER A 171 -6.02 -12.52 -27.50
N MET A 172 -6.35 -12.91 -26.28
CA MET A 172 -5.43 -13.60 -25.39
C MET A 172 -5.22 -15.05 -25.81
N PHE A 173 -3.95 -15.51 -25.82
CA PHE A 173 -3.65 -16.93 -25.89
C PHE A 173 -4.24 -17.68 -24.71
N ASP A 174 -4.70 -18.90 -24.94
CA ASP A 174 -4.89 -19.86 -23.87
C ASP A 174 -3.52 -20.36 -23.37
N PHE A 175 -3.47 -20.88 -22.15
CA PHE A 175 -2.19 -21.32 -21.61
C PHE A 175 -2.28 -22.65 -20.86
N LEU A 176 -1.13 -23.31 -20.80
CA LEU A 176 -0.92 -24.58 -20.10
C LEU A 176 0.03 -24.29 -18.95
N ILE A 177 -0.32 -24.75 -17.76
CA ILE A 177 0.58 -24.71 -16.58
C ILE A 177 1.06 -26.14 -16.33
N ASP A 178 2.36 -26.33 -16.42
CA ASP A 178 3.03 -27.59 -16.15
C ASP A 178 3.65 -27.56 -14.75
N PHE A 179 3.15 -28.40 -13.85
CA PHE A 179 3.65 -28.61 -12.50
C PHE A 179 4.59 -29.82 -12.40
N GLY A 180 4.99 -30.38 -13.53
CA GLY A 180 5.86 -31.56 -13.63
C GLY A 180 5.08 -32.86 -13.75
N ASP A 181 4.22 -33.19 -12.81
CA ASP A 181 3.38 -34.40 -12.82
C ASP A 181 1.92 -34.11 -13.25
N THR A 182 1.52 -32.85 -13.31
CA THR A 182 0.15 -32.41 -13.62
C THR A 182 0.20 -31.23 -14.59
N LEU A 183 -0.59 -31.35 -15.66
CA LEU A 183 -0.76 -30.31 -16.65
C LEU A 183 -2.17 -29.70 -16.50
N VAL A 184 -2.24 -28.41 -16.26
CA VAL A 184 -3.51 -27.67 -16.14
C VAL A 184 -3.70 -26.79 -17.37
N LYS A 185 -4.76 -27.04 -18.15
CA LYS A 185 -5.12 -26.20 -19.30
C LYS A 185 -6.07 -25.09 -18.86
N VAL A 186 -5.76 -23.86 -19.24
CA VAL A 186 -6.57 -22.68 -18.98
C VAL A 186 -7.05 -22.09 -20.31
N ASN A 187 -8.36 -22.13 -20.53
CA ASN A 187 -9.01 -21.38 -21.58
C ASN A 187 -9.38 -20.00 -21.02
N VAL A 188 -8.72 -18.96 -21.51
CA VAL A 188 -8.83 -17.61 -20.92
C VAL A 188 -10.26 -17.09 -20.92
N LEU A 189 -11.01 -17.26 -22.01
CA LEU A 189 -12.40 -16.79 -22.09
C LEU A 189 -13.36 -17.60 -21.20
N GLU A 190 -13.18 -18.90 -21.12
CA GLU A 190 -14.05 -19.78 -20.33
C GLU A 190 -13.77 -19.67 -18.83
N ALA A 191 -12.50 -19.44 -18.47
CA ALA A 191 -12.06 -19.29 -17.08
C ALA A 191 -12.29 -17.87 -16.55
N SER A 192 -12.64 -16.91 -17.43
CA SER A 192 -12.85 -15.52 -17.04
C SER A 192 -14.14 -15.33 -16.25
N ASP A 193 -14.03 -14.56 -15.18
CA ASP A 193 -15.16 -13.97 -14.47
C ASP A 193 -15.20 -12.47 -14.82
N ASN A 194 -16.26 -12.02 -15.48
CA ASN A 194 -16.38 -10.62 -15.90
C ASN A 194 -16.40 -9.61 -14.72
N GLU A 195 -16.54 -10.10 -13.49
CA GLU A 195 -16.49 -9.26 -12.29
C GLU A 195 -15.08 -9.16 -11.69
N LYS A 196 -14.12 -9.99 -12.15
CA LYS A 196 -12.74 -10.08 -11.63
C LYS A 196 -11.71 -9.65 -12.67
N SER A 197 -10.59 -9.10 -12.19
CA SER A 197 -9.43 -8.77 -13.01
C SER A 197 -8.38 -9.90 -13.07
N PHE A 198 -8.73 -11.09 -12.61
CA PHE A 198 -7.85 -12.27 -12.58
C PHE A 198 -8.60 -13.56 -12.93
N ILE A 199 -7.81 -14.53 -13.39
CA ILE A 199 -8.25 -15.92 -13.52
C ILE A 199 -7.67 -16.72 -12.34
N GLU A 200 -8.50 -17.52 -11.70
CA GLU A 200 -8.11 -18.37 -10.58
C GLU A 200 -7.83 -19.79 -11.06
N VAL A 201 -6.65 -20.32 -10.71
CA VAL A 201 -6.21 -21.68 -11.09
C VAL A 201 -5.75 -22.42 -9.84
N PRO A 202 -6.39 -23.56 -9.49
CA PRO A 202 -5.92 -24.40 -8.38
C PRO A 202 -4.53 -24.95 -8.65
N ILE A 203 -3.68 -25.03 -7.62
CA ILE A 203 -2.40 -25.73 -7.65
C ILE A 203 -2.66 -27.19 -7.23
N PRO A 204 -2.24 -28.18 -8.01
CA PRO A 204 -2.30 -29.59 -7.61
C PRO A 204 -1.36 -29.84 -6.43
N GLY A 205 -1.90 -29.91 -5.21
CA GLY A 205 -1.12 -30.04 -3.98
C GLY A 205 -0.57 -28.71 -3.46
N ASN A 206 0.71 -28.66 -3.10
CA ASN A 206 1.37 -27.46 -2.58
C ASN A 206 2.12 -26.71 -3.70
N LEU A 207 2.45 -25.45 -3.45
CA LEU A 207 3.26 -24.65 -4.35
C LEU A 207 4.61 -25.32 -4.63
N ARG A 208 4.93 -25.43 -5.90
CA ARG A 208 6.18 -25.98 -6.43
C ARG A 208 6.55 -25.25 -7.72
N ASP A 209 7.70 -25.57 -8.27
CA ASP A 209 8.12 -25.07 -9.58
C ASP A 209 7.03 -25.34 -10.62
N PHE A 210 6.81 -24.38 -11.50
CA PHE A 210 5.88 -24.54 -12.62
C PHE A 210 6.35 -23.76 -13.84
N SER A 211 5.86 -24.18 -15.01
CA SER A 211 6.05 -23.43 -16.26
C SER A 211 4.72 -23.15 -16.96
N ILE A 212 4.71 -22.12 -17.79
CA ILE A 212 3.55 -21.66 -18.55
C ILE A 212 3.95 -21.64 -20.02
N SER A 213 3.18 -22.33 -20.85
CA SER A 213 3.26 -22.30 -22.31
C SER A 213 1.93 -21.89 -22.90
N PHE A 214 1.91 -21.44 -24.16
CA PHE A 214 0.74 -20.84 -24.77
C PHE A 214 0.20 -21.69 -25.93
N THR A 215 -1.10 -21.56 -26.18
CA THR A 215 -1.77 -22.15 -27.33
C THR A 215 -2.77 -21.15 -27.92
N ALA A 216 -2.89 -21.13 -29.26
CA ALA A 216 -3.88 -20.35 -29.96
C ALA A 216 -4.88 -21.30 -30.64
N ARG A 217 -6.16 -21.09 -30.47
CA ARG A 217 -7.24 -21.89 -31.11
C ARG A 217 -7.69 -21.30 -32.44
N ASN A 218 -7.41 -20.02 -32.65
CA ASN A 218 -7.79 -19.28 -33.86
C ASN A 218 -6.94 -18.01 -34.00
N ASP A 219 -6.99 -17.37 -35.16
CA ASP A 219 -6.20 -16.21 -35.52
C ASP A 219 -6.51 -14.93 -34.69
N ARG A 220 -7.59 -14.90 -33.93
CA ARG A 220 -7.90 -13.77 -33.03
C ARG A 220 -7.03 -13.79 -31.79
N GLN A 221 -6.64 -14.96 -31.33
CA GLN A 221 -5.72 -15.15 -30.22
C GLN A 221 -4.29 -14.86 -30.70
N ASN A 222 -3.79 -13.68 -30.45
CA ASN A 222 -2.55 -13.18 -31.01
C ASN A 222 -1.57 -12.62 -29.99
N LYS A 223 -1.89 -12.68 -28.69
CA LYS A 223 -1.02 -12.20 -27.62
C LYS A 223 -1.26 -12.89 -26.28
N PHE A 224 -0.29 -12.76 -25.39
CA PHE A 224 -0.44 -13.00 -23.96
C PHE A 224 0.09 -11.79 -23.19
N GLU A 225 -0.66 -11.31 -22.21
CA GLU A 225 -0.26 -10.26 -21.30
C GLU A 225 -0.40 -10.72 -19.85
N LEU A 226 0.52 -10.28 -18.96
CA LEU A 226 0.50 -10.63 -17.55
C LEU A 226 0.95 -9.44 -16.70
N TYR A 227 0.18 -9.14 -15.66
CA TYR A 227 0.43 -8.04 -14.73
C TYR A 227 0.89 -8.49 -13.34
N GLY A 228 0.78 -9.78 -13.05
CA GLY A 228 1.19 -10.43 -11.82
C GLY A 228 0.42 -11.70 -11.55
N ILE A 229 0.92 -12.53 -10.63
CA ILE A 229 0.25 -13.73 -10.15
C ILE A 229 0.22 -13.65 -8.63
N SER A 230 -0.95 -13.64 -8.02
CA SER A 230 -1.08 -13.81 -6.58
C SER A 230 -1.12 -15.31 -6.25
N VAL A 231 -0.29 -15.73 -5.33
CA VAL A 231 -0.18 -17.11 -4.87
C VAL A 231 -0.72 -17.18 -3.45
N GLU A 232 -1.90 -17.78 -3.31
CA GLU A 232 -2.70 -17.71 -2.09
C GLU A 232 -3.05 -19.08 -1.53
N SER A 233 -3.49 -19.10 -0.28
CA SER A 233 -4.15 -20.23 0.34
C SER A 233 -5.67 -20.15 0.11
N LEU A 234 -6.32 -21.29 -0.11
CA LEU A 234 -7.77 -21.39 -0.05
C LEU A 234 -8.32 -21.21 1.36
N ILE A 235 -7.48 -21.38 2.38
CA ILE A 235 -7.83 -21.09 3.77
C ILE A 235 -7.89 -19.57 3.95
N GLN A 236 -9.07 -19.04 4.18
CA GLN A 236 -9.33 -17.61 4.25
C GLN A 236 -9.02 -17.04 5.65
N ARG A 237 -7.84 -17.35 6.20
CA ARG A 237 -7.33 -16.80 7.46
C ARG A 237 -5.81 -16.67 7.45
N GLY A 238 -5.28 -15.77 8.27
CA GLY A 238 -3.85 -15.46 8.32
C GLY A 238 -3.48 -14.23 7.50
N ILE A 239 -2.19 -13.95 7.44
CA ILE A 239 -1.63 -12.80 6.70
C ILE A 239 -1.29 -13.21 5.27
N LEU A 240 -1.87 -12.51 4.29
CA LEU A 240 -1.43 -12.51 2.91
C LEU A 240 -0.61 -11.24 2.65
N TYR A 241 0.67 -11.41 2.34
CA TYR A 241 1.58 -10.27 2.21
C TYR A 241 2.13 -10.14 0.78
N HIS A 242 1.67 -9.13 0.06
CA HIS A 242 2.15 -8.81 -1.29
C HIS A 242 3.31 -7.82 -1.23
N SER A 243 4.44 -8.19 -1.81
CA SER A 243 5.59 -7.30 -2.03
C SER A 243 5.58 -6.81 -3.47
N VAL A 244 5.37 -5.53 -3.69
CA VAL A 244 5.22 -4.93 -5.02
C VAL A 244 6.18 -3.75 -5.20
N GLY A 245 7.43 -4.08 -5.48
CA GLY A 245 8.50 -3.12 -5.70
C GLY A 245 8.89 -2.98 -7.17
N VAL A 246 9.24 -1.76 -7.60
CA VAL A 246 9.72 -1.47 -8.95
C VAL A 246 11.02 -0.67 -8.88
N GLY A 247 12.11 -1.23 -9.40
CA GLY A 247 13.40 -0.54 -9.43
C GLY A 247 13.31 0.85 -10.08
N ALA A 248 13.99 1.82 -9.50
CA ALA A 248 14.00 3.23 -9.92
C ALA A 248 12.64 3.97 -9.82
N ALA A 249 11.63 3.39 -9.19
CA ALA A 249 10.31 4.01 -9.07
C ALA A 249 10.27 5.11 -7.98
N PRO A 250 9.89 6.35 -8.30
CA PRO A 250 9.50 7.36 -7.32
C PRO A 250 8.02 7.20 -6.94
N TYR A 251 7.55 7.87 -5.88
CA TYR A 251 6.15 7.86 -5.46
C TYR A 251 5.14 8.04 -6.60
N LYS A 252 5.36 9.03 -7.46
CA LYS A 252 4.48 9.32 -8.61
C LYS A 252 4.27 8.16 -9.57
N SER A 253 5.14 7.14 -9.54
CA SER A 253 5.03 5.96 -10.40
C SER A 253 3.79 5.13 -10.08
N VAL A 254 3.33 5.13 -8.83
CA VAL A 254 2.09 4.45 -8.41
C VAL A 254 0.87 5.03 -9.13
N LEU A 255 0.86 6.36 -9.34
CA LEU A 255 -0.24 7.05 -10.05
C LEU A 255 -0.27 6.78 -11.57
N ARG A 256 0.78 6.18 -12.12
CA ARG A 256 0.90 5.82 -13.54
C ARG A 256 0.43 4.40 -13.86
N GLN A 257 0.12 3.61 -12.85
CA GLN A 257 -0.35 2.24 -13.02
C GLN A 257 -1.82 2.26 -13.45
N GLN A 258 -2.07 1.96 -14.73
CA GLN A 258 -3.39 2.14 -15.35
C GLN A 258 -4.45 1.21 -14.78
N LEU A 259 -4.05 -0.01 -14.41
CA LEU A 259 -4.94 -1.07 -13.89
C LEU A 259 -4.91 -1.17 -12.35
N LEU A 260 -4.22 -0.23 -11.67
CA LEU A 260 -4.06 -0.30 -10.21
C LEU A 260 -5.40 -0.35 -9.48
N ASP A 261 -6.35 0.51 -9.88
CA ASP A 261 -7.64 0.60 -9.21
C ASP A 261 -8.44 -0.69 -9.35
N THR A 262 -8.42 -1.27 -10.56
CA THR A 262 -9.10 -2.52 -10.86
C THR A 262 -8.53 -3.67 -10.02
N HIS A 263 -7.21 -3.79 -9.97
CA HIS A 263 -6.55 -4.84 -9.20
C HIS A 263 -6.72 -4.64 -7.67
N LEU A 264 -6.69 -3.40 -7.18
CA LEU A 264 -6.90 -3.13 -5.76
C LEU A 264 -8.33 -3.43 -5.30
N ILE A 265 -9.34 -3.28 -6.19
CA ILE A 265 -10.71 -3.68 -5.90
C ILE A 265 -10.79 -5.19 -5.61
N ASP A 266 -10.06 -6.00 -6.38
CA ASP A 266 -10.08 -7.46 -6.23
C ASP A 266 -9.17 -7.97 -5.10
N ILE A 267 -8.11 -7.24 -4.79
CA ILE A 267 -7.16 -7.58 -3.71
C ILE A 267 -7.69 -7.13 -2.35
N GLU A 268 -8.46 -6.04 -2.31
CA GLU A 268 -9.06 -5.47 -1.10
C GLU A 268 -8.06 -5.36 0.08
N PRO A 269 -6.97 -4.57 -0.06
CA PRO A 269 -5.96 -4.51 0.99
C PRO A 269 -6.52 -3.92 2.28
N ASP A 270 -6.27 -4.59 3.41
CA ASP A 270 -6.55 -4.09 4.75
C ASP A 270 -5.46 -3.12 5.22
N ILE A 271 -4.21 -3.41 4.83
CA ILE A 271 -3.05 -2.61 5.17
C ILE A 271 -2.24 -2.33 3.89
N VAL A 272 -1.90 -1.07 3.68
CA VAL A 272 -0.99 -0.62 2.61
C VAL A 272 0.24 0.00 3.23
N ILE A 273 1.42 -0.47 2.84
CA ILE A 273 2.71 0.12 3.22
C ILE A 273 3.29 0.82 1.99
N LEU A 274 3.67 2.10 2.13
CA LEU A 274 4.30 2.88 1.08
C LEU A 274 5.76 3.16 1.46
N ASP A 275 6.70 2.37 0.91
CA ASP A 275 8.14 2.39 1.21
C ASP A 275 8.94 2.91 0.01
N PHE A 276 8.86 4.21 -0.22
CA PHE A 276 9.53 4.94 -1.29
C PHE A 276 10.43 6.05 -0.74
N GLY A 277 10.98 6.85 -1.61
CA GLY A 277 11.68 8.08 -1.31
C GLY A 277 13.04 8.17 -1.98
N THR A 278 13.78 7.08 -2.08
CA THR A 278 15.12 7.08 -2.66
C THR A 278 15.15 7.80 -4.01
N ASN A 279 14.25 7.45 -4.92
CA ASN A 279 14.23 8.00 -6.28
C ASN A 279 13.55 9.37 -6.38
N ASP A 280 12.95 9.86 -5.31
CA ASP A 280 12.25 11.14 -5.31
C ASP A 280 13.21 12.32 -5.10
N TYR A 281 14.36 12.10 -4.42
CA TYR A 281 15.31 13.18 -4.15
C TYR A 281 16.80 12.83 -4.34
N LEU A 282 17.14 11.55 -4.63
CA LEU A 282 18.51 11.07 -4.73
C LEU A 282 19.37 11.89 -5.72
N TYR A 283 18.86 12.11 -6.93
CA TYR A 283 19.67 12.63 -8.02
C TYR A 283 20.02 14.11 -7.88
N ASN A 284 19.12 14.90 -7.33
CA ASN A 284 19.24 16.36 -7.26
C ASN A 284 19.43 16.88 -5.84
N ASP A 285 19.46 16.00 -4.83
CA ASP A 285 19.42 16.38 -3.41
C ASP A 285 18.36 17.45 -3.10
N LYS A 286 17.18 17.30 -3.74
CA LYS A 286 16.08 18.24 -3.66
C LYS A 286 14.74 17.50 -3.74
N ILE A 287 13.82 17.85 -2.87
CA ILE A 287 12.44 17.35 -2.88
C ILE A 287 11.63 18.19 -3.87
N ASP A 288 10.92 17.52 -4.80
CA ASP A 288 9.97 18.17 -5.70
C ASP A 288 8.79 18.73 -4.89
N ALA A 289 8.38 19.95 -5.20
CA ALA A 289 7.23 20.59 -4.54
C ALA A 289 5.91 19.84 -4.74
N LYS A 290 5.80 18.99 -5.77
CA LYS A 290 4.62 18.17 -6.07
C LYS A 290 4.58 16.87 -5.27
N LEU A 291 5.70 16.44 -4.68
CA LEU A 291 5.81 15.14 -4.00
C LEU A 291 4.74 14.94 -2.92
N SER A 292 4.49 15.96 -2.11
CA SER A 292 3.43 15.91 -1.09
C SER A 292 2.05 15.64 -1.70
N ASN A 293 1.72 16.29 -2.80
CA ASN A 293 0.44 16.09 -3.49
C ASN A 293 0.34 14.70 -4.09
N ASP A 294 1.42 14.17 -4.67
CA ASP A 294 1.45 12.83 -5.25
C ASP A 294 1.20 11.77 -4.17
N ILE A 295 1.85 11.88 -3.01
CA ILE A 295 1.65 10.98 -1.88
C ILE A 295 0.21 11.04 -1.36
N ILE A 296 -0.33 12.25 -1.17
CA ILE A 296 -1.71 12.44 -0.71
C ILE A 296 -2.71 11.86 -1.71
N LEU A 297 -2.45 12.00 -3.01
CA LEU A 297 -3.30 11.40 -4.05
C LEU A 297 -3.28 9.86 -4.00
N ILE A 298 -2.11 9.26 -3.74
CA ILE A 298 -2.00 7.80 -3.57
C ILE A 298 -2.81 7.36 -2.35
N ILE A 299 -2.65 8.01 -1.20
CA ILE A 299 -3.43 7.68 0.01
C ILE A 299 -4.93 7.78 -0.25
N LYS A 300 -5.37 8.86 -0.91
CA LYS A 300 -6.78 9.03 -1.28
C LYS A 300 -7.28 7.96 -2.21
N LYS A 301 -6.44 7.54 -3.17
CA LYS A 301 -6.75 6.46 -4.09
C LYS A 301 -6.98 5.15 -3.34
N MET A 302 -6.11 4.78 -2.39
CA MET A 302 -6.29 3.59 -1.55
C MET A 302 -7.61 3.63 -0.77
N ARG A 303 -7.91 4.76 -0.14
CA ARG A 303 -9.15 4.95 0.64
C ARG A 303 -10.42 5.07 -0.18
N MET A 304 -10.32 5.39 -1.46
CA MET A 304 -11.49 5.34 -2.36
C MET A 304 -11.91 3.89 -2.65
N ILE A 305 -10.95 2.98 -2.66
CA ILE A 305 -11.19 1.57 -2.94
C ILE A 305 -11.63 0.86 -1.65
N ASN A 306 -10.84 0.97 -0.61
CA ASN A 306 -11.20 0.51 0.73
C ASN A 306 -11.14 1.69 1.72
N PRO A 307 -12.28 2.27 2.13
CA PRO A 307 -12.33 3.38 3.11
C PRO A 307 -11.70 3.01 4.46
N ASP A 308 -11.65 1.72 4.77
CA ASP A 308 -11.13 1.19 6.01
C ASP A 308 -9.66 0.76 5.92
N VAL A 309 -8.99 0.97 4.79
CA VAL A 309 -7.56 0.64 4.66
C VAL A 309 -6.70 1.40 5.67
N THR A 310 -5.82 0.68 6.34
CA THR A 310 -4.77 1.28 7.16
C THR A 310 -3.55 1.56 6.29
N VAL A 311 -3.07 2.81 6.26
CA VAL A 311 -1.89 3.20 5.48
C VAL A 311 -0.71 3.44 6.42
N ILE A 312 0.41 2.79 6.14
CA ILE A 312 1.70 3.00 6.80
C ILE A 312 2.63 3.68 5.80
N LEU A 313 3.14 4.85 6.15
CA LEU A 313 4.19 5.53 5.39
C LEU A 313 5.55 5.25 6.02
N THR A 314 6.59 5.08 5.20
CA THR A 314 7.96 4.93 5.70
C THR A 314 8.85 6.07 5.23
N SER A 315 9.86 6.45 6.02
CA SER A 315 10.94 7.28 5.52
C SER A 315 12.00 6.42 4.82
N ALA A 316 12.79 7.03 3.91
CA ALA A 316 13.94 6.36 3.32
C ALA A 316 15.14 6.41 4.28
N GLN A 317 16.09 5.48 4.14
CA GLN A 317 17.35 5.53 4.89
C GLN A 317 18.23 6.72 4.46
N ASP A 318 19.33 6.94 5.19
CA ASP A 318 20.41 7.82 4.74
C ASP A 318 20.95 7.41 3.36
N LEU A 319 21.36 8.35 2.54
CA LEU A 319 21.74 8.11 1.13
C LEU A 319 23.00 8.88 0.74
N TYR A 320 23.76 8.27 -0.19
CA TYR A 320 24.85 8.93 -0.90
C TYR A 320 24.66 8.77 -2.40
N TYR A 321 24.95 9.80 -3.16
CA TYR A 321 24.92 9.73 -4.62
C TYR A 321 26.26 10.20 -5.20
N ARG A 322 26.91 9.34 -5.97
CA ARG A 322 28.23 9.60 -6.56
C ARG A 322 29.26 10.07 -5.50
N GLY A 323 29.27 9.41 -4.35
CA GLY A 323 30.17 9.70 -3.24
C GLY A 323 29.82 10.96 -2.41
N ARG A 324 28.74 11.66 -2.73
CA ARG A 324 28.26 12.83 -1.97
C ARG A 324 27.08 12.47 -1.10
N HIS A 325 27.09 12.92 0.14
CA HIS A 325 25.98 12.74 1.07
C HIS A 325 24.75 13.52 0.57
N VAL A 326 23.59 12.84 0.49
CA VAL A 326 22.32 13.43 0.12
C VAL A 326 21.65 14.01 1.38
N LYS A 327 21.59 15.33 1.46
CA LYS A 327 21.14 16.05 2.67
C LYS A 327 19.61 16.15 2.78
N SER A 328 18.90 15.88 1.70
CA SER A 328 17.43 15.97 1.66
C SER A 328 16.71 14.86 2.43
N GLY A 329 17.43 13.82 2.93
CA GLY A 329 16.84 12.73 3.70
C GLY A 329 16.04 13.19 4.91
N VAL A 330 16.59 14.12 5.71
CA VAL A 330 15.90 14.70 6.88
C VAL A 330 14.64 15.46 6.46
N LYS A 331 14.71 16.23 5.36
CA LYS A 331 13.56 16.97 4.84
C LYS A 331 12.46 16.01 4.34
N PHE A 332 12.87 14.94 3.68
CA PHE A 332 11.95 13.88 3.22
C PHE A 332 11.26 13.21 4.42
N ARG A 333 12.03 12.76 5.43
CA ARG A 333 11.48 12.20 6.67
C ARG A 333 10.42 13.12 7.28
N ASN A 334 10.74 14.42 7.44
CA ASN A 334 9.83 15.40 8.02
C ASN A 334 8.58 15.61 7.15
N LEU A 335 8.72 15.56 5.82
CA LEU A 335 7.59 15.63 4.89
C LEU A 335 6.66 14.43 5.08
N ILE A 336 7.20 13.21 5.09
CA ILE A 336 6.41 11.98 5.28
C ILE A 336 5.69 12.01 6.63
N ARG A 337 6.39 12.39 7.70
CA ARG A 337 5.79 12.57 9.03
C ARG A 337 4.61 13.54 9.00
N SER A 338 4.79 14.71 8.39
CA SER A 338 3.73 15.72 8.26
C SER A 338 2.53 15.22 7.46
N ILE A 339 2.76 14.46 6.38
CA ILE A 339 1.69 13.84 5.60
C ILE A 339 0.98 12.76 6.44
N SER A 340 1.72 11.92 7.15
CA SER A 340 1.13 10.89 8.02
C SER A 340 0.21 11.52 9.06
N GLU A 341 0.64 12.62 9.66
CA GLU A 341 -0.17 13.39 10.61
C GLU A 341 -1.42 13.99 9.96
N SER A 342 -1.27 14.68 8.82
CA SER A 342 -2.38 15.39 8.18
C SER A 342 -3.40 14.45 7.54
N GLU A 343 -2.96 13.32 7.02
CA GLU A 343 -3.81 12.35 6.33
C GLU A 343 -4.24 11.17 7.24
N GLY A 344 -3.86 11.16 8.52
CA GLY A 344 -4.23 10.08 9.45
C GLY A 344 -3.66 8.73 9.00
N CYS A 345 -2.35 8.66 8.78
CA CYS A 345 -1.61 7.45 8.47
C CYS A 345 -0.69 7.08 9.64
N LEU A 346 -0.31 5.82 9.73
CA LEU A 346 0.79 5.38 10.59
C LEU A 346 2.11 5.74 9.92
N PHE A 347 3.17 5.95 10.72
CA PHE A 347 4.48 6.31 10.22
C PHE A 347 5.57 5.45 10.84
N TRP A 348 6.42 4.82 10.02
CA TRP A 348 7.66 4.18 10.45
C TRP A 348 8.87 5.00 10.03
N ASP A 349 9.58 5.55 11.02
CA ASP A 349 10.73 6.42 10.78
C ASP A 349 12.02 5.62 10.55
N TRP A 350 12.10 4.94 9.41
CA TRP A 350 13.27 4.17 9.04
C TRP A 350 14.56 5.00 9.01
N TYR A 351 14.48 6.27 8.62
CA TYR A 351 15.64 7.16 8.63
C TYR A 351 16.28 7.25 10.02
N SER A 352 15.49 7.53 11.04
CA SER A 352 15.98 7.65 12.42
C SER A 352 16.35 6.29 13.00
N VAL A 353 15.53 5.26 12.80
CA VAL A 353 15.81 3.89 13.26
C VAL A 353 17.12 3.36 12.72
N SER A 354 17.44 3.61 11.45
CA SER A 354 18.71 3.17 10.83
C SER A 354 19.95 3.98 11.29
N GLY A 355 19.77 4.97 12.16
CA GLY A 355 20.83 5.78 12.74
C GLY A 355 20.99 7.18 12.13
N GLY A 356 20.06 7.61 11.28
CA GLY A 356 20.00 8.99 10.75
C GLY A 356 21.14 9.36 9.82
N SER A 357 21.50 10.64 9.84
CA SER A 357 22.51 11.23 8.94
C SER A 357 23.86 10.53 9.04
N LYS A 358 24.42 10.15 7.89
CA LYS A 358 25.71 9.46 7.71
C LYS A 358 25.74 8.02 8.26
N SER A 359 24.61 7.45 8.65
CA SER A 359 24.53 6.09 9.18
C SER A 359 24.99 5.03 8.16
N LEU A 360 24.72 5.22 6.87
CA LEU A 360 25.11 4.24 5.83
C LEU A 360 26.61 4.05 5.69
N LEU A 361 27.45 5.02 6.09
CA LEU A 361 28.90 4.80 6.14
C LEU A 361 29.26 3.72 7.17
N LYS A 362 28.60 3.71 8.32
CA LYS A 362 28.79 2.69 9.35
C LYS A 362 28.22 1.36 8.91
N TRP A 363 27.01 1.35 8.33
CA TRP A 363 26.41 0.15 7.75
C TRP A 363 27.32 -0.49 6.70
N LYS A 364 27.93 0.32 5.81
CA LYS A 364 28.90 -0.15 4.82
C LYS A 364 30.14 -0.73 5.45
N SER A 365 30.75 -0.08 6.44
CA SER A 365 31.96 -0.55 7.12
C SER A 365 31.76 -1.89 7.82
N LYS A 366 30.53 -2.23 8.17
CA LYS A 366 30.12 -3.49 8.81
C LYS A 366 29.53 -4.53 7.82
N GLY A 367 29.51 -4.22 6.52
CA GLY A 367 29.03 -5.13 5.48
C GLY A 367 27.52 -5.20 5.31
N TYR A 368 26.76 -4.25 5.84
CA TYR A 368 25.29 -4.18 5.75
C TYR A 368 24.79 -3.26 4.63
N CYS A 369 25.65 -2.42 4.05
CA CYS A 369 25.34 -1.57 2.91
C CYS A 369 26.30 -1.85 1.76
N GLN A 370 25.80 -1.76 0.53
CA GLN A 370 26.57 -1.95 -0.70
C GLN A 370 27.56 -0.78 -0.93
N LYS A 371 28.44 -0.96 -1.91
CA LYS A 371 29.47 0.06 -2.24
C LYS A 371 28.87 1.38 -2.73
N ASP A 372 27.67 1.33 -3.31
CA ASP A 372 26.97 2.50 -3.84
C ASP A 372 26.41 3.45 -2.75
N LEU A 373 26.33 2.99 -1.49
CA LEU A 373 25.75 3.73 -0.37
C LEU A 373 24.30 4.17 -0.64
N ILE A 374 23.58 3.35 -1.38
CA ILE A 374 22.15 3.47 -1.68
C ILE A 374 21.45 2.19 -1.22
N HIS A 375 21.93 1.04 -1.74
CA HIS A 375 21.32 -0.25 -1.49
C HIS A 375 21.97 -0.96 -0.30
N LEU A 376 21.17 -1.66 0.47
CA LEU A 376 21.66 -2.53 1.53
C LEU A 376 22.16 -3.86 0.95
N THR A 377 23.00 -4.56 1.69
CA THR A 377 23.31 -5.97 1.39
C THR A 377 22.15 -6.86 1.84
N VAL A 378 22.21 -8.15 1.50
CA VAL A 378 21.25 -9.15 1.99
C VAL A 378 21.07 -9.07 3.50
N LYS A 379 22.20 -9.00 4.25
CA LYS A 379 22.19 -8.84 5.70
C LYS A 379 21.51 -7.54 6.14
N GLY A 380 21.81 -6.42 5.46
CA GLY A 380 21.20 -5.13 5.78
C GLY A 380 19.70 -5.10 5.53
N TYR A 381 19.24 -5.70 4.45
CA TYR A 381 17.80 -5.81 4.18
C TYR A 381 17.10 -6.74 5.17
N ALA A 382 17.76 -7.82 5.62
CA ALA A 382 17.20 -8.67 6.66
C ALA A 382 16.94 -7.87 7.95
N VAL A 383 17.91 -7.06 8.38
CA VAL A 383 17.75 -6.15 9.53
C VAL A 383 16.59 -5.15 9.30
N LYS A 384 16.49 -4.54 8.11
CA LYS A 384 15.36 -3.63 7.79
C LYS A 384 14.03 -4.35 7.93
N GLY A 385 13.92 -5.56 7.37
CA GLY A 385 12.68 -6.33 7.41
C GLY A 385 12.28 -6.77 8.81
N GLU A 386 13.24 -7.20 9.61
CA GLU A 386 13.04 -7.56 11.02
C GLU A 386 12.59 -6.35 11.86
N LEU A 387 13.26 -5.20 11.69
CA LEU A 387 12.90 -3.97 12.39
C LEU A 387 11.49 -3.49 12.02
N LEU A 388 11.08 -3.58 10.76
CA LEU A 388 9.70 -3.23 10.38
C LEU A 388 8.68 -4.17 11.02
N ALA A 389 8.93 -5.48 10.99
CA ALA A 389 8.04 -6.45 11.64
C ALA A 389 7.96 -6.19 13.16
N ASN A 390 9.11 -5.95 13.79
CA ASN A 390 9.18 -5.63 15.21
C ASN A 390 8.50 -4.30 15.54
N ALA A 391 8.61 -3.27 14.68
CA ALA A 391 7.88 -2.02 14.88
C ALA A 391 6.37 -2.23 14.89
N ILE A 392 5.86 -3.08 13.99
CA ILE A 392 4.43 -3.44 13.95
C ILE A 392 4.07 -4.21 15.23
N THR A 393 4.73 -5.34 15.49
CA THR A 393 4.34 -6.25 16.58
C THR A 393 4.54 -5.65 17.97
N SER A 394 5.67 -4.97 18.23
CA SER A 394 5.92 -4.35 19.52
C SER A 394 4.97 -3.20 19.84
N THR A 395 4.56 -2.45 18.81
CA THR A 395 3.57 -1.37 19.00
C THR A 395 2.22 -1.96 19.39
N LEU A 396 1.78 -3.07 18.76
CA LEU A 396 0.54 -3.77 19.12
C LEU A 396 0.62 -4.43 20.51
N ASP A 397 1.77 -5.03 20.85
CA ASP A 397 1.98 -5.61 22.18
C ASP A 397 1.95 -4.54 23.27
N SER A 398 2.53 -3.36 23.00
CA SER A 398 2.49 -2.23 23.94
C SER A 398 1.07 -1.72 24.15
N LEU A 399 0.24 -1.73 23.09
CA LEU A 399 -1.19 -1.37 23.19
C LEU A 399 -1.95 -2.34 24.10
N LYS A 400 -1.70 -3.65 23.99
CA LYS A 400 -2.33 -4.67 24.85
C LYS A 400 -1.96 -4.50 26.32
N LEU A 401 -0.72 -4.11 26.61
CA LEU A 401 -0.24 -3.84 27.96
C LEU A 401 -0.77 -2.51 28.54
N ASN A 402 -1.00 -1.53 27.69
CA ASN A 402 -1.51 -0.22 28.08
C ASN A 402 -2.51 0.31 27.03
N PRO A 403 -3.80 -0.07 27.13
CA PRO A 403 -4.83 0.35 26.16
C PRO A 403 -5.06 1.87 26.08
N ASN A 404 -4.60 2.63 27.07
CA ASN A 404 -4.70 4.09 27.12
C ASN A 404 -3.43 4.80 26.65
N ILE A 405 -2.60 4.16 25.80
CA ILE A 405 -1.44 4.79 25.17
C ILE A 405 -1.93 5.88 24.21
N ASP A 406 -2.15 7.08 24.72
CA ASP A 406 -2.82 8.11 23.95
C ASP A 406 -1.87 9.07 23.22
N THR A 407 -0.70 9.36 23.75
CA THR A 407 0.13 10.43 23.19
C THR A 407 1.59 10.40 23.64
N LEU A 408 1.94 9.52 24.60
CA LEU A 408 3.28 9.50 25.23
C LEU A 408 4.42 9.13 24.26
N LEU A 409 4.14 8.36 23.20
CA LEU A 409 5.12 7.98 22.18
C LEU A 409 5.57 9.16 21.33
N PHE A 410 4.73 10.20 21.20
CA PHE A 410 5.04 11.40 20.42
C PHE A 410 5.75 12.50 21.20
N SER A 411 5.40 12.73 22.44
CA SER A 411 5.99 13.81 23.24
C SER A 411 7.48 13.58 23.54
N GLY A 412 7.89 12.33 23.77
CA GLY A 412 9.29 11.95 23.94
C GLY A 412 10.13 12.08 22.67
N MET A 413 9.54 11.81 21.50
CA MET A 413 10.23 11.89 20.21
C MET A 413 10.40 13.34 19.72
N ASP A 414 9.44 14.21 19.99
CA ASP A 414 9.56 15.64 19.64
C ASP A 414 10.76 16.32 20.33
N SER A 415 11.13 15.89 21.53
CA SER A 415 12.32 16.41 22.22
C SER A 415 13.64 15.96 21.56
N LEU A 416 13.66 14.73 21.01
CA LEU A 416 14.85 14.17 20.34
C LEU A 416 14.98 14.68 18.90
N TYR A 417 13.87 14.92 18.21
CA TYR A 417 13.88 15.62 16.92
C TYR A 417 14.34 17.07 17.03
N LYS A 418 14.14 17.73 18.18
CA LYS A 418 14.70 19.06 18.45
C LYS A 418 16.22 19.04 18.57
N TYR A 419 16.81 17.97 19.07
CA TYR A 419 18.28 17.84 19.21
C TYR A 419 18.98 17.66 17.85
N ASP A 420 18.39 16.92 16.92
CA ASP A 420 18.95 16.70 15.57
C ASP A 420 18.80 17.94 14.66
N ILE A 421 17.88 18.84 14.99
CA ILE A 421 17.64 20.12 14.30
C ILE A 421 18.49 21.26 14.87
N ALA A 422 18.91 21.17 16.15
CA ALA A 422 19.61 22.26 16.83
C ALA A 422 21.08 22.40 16.42
N ASP A 423 21.71 21.34 15.89
CA ASP A 423 23.11 21.37 15.53
C ASP A 423 23.34 21.59 14.03
N LYS A 424 23.12 22.81 13.55
CA LYS A 424 23.77 23.41 12.38
C LYS A 424 22.87 24.11 11.34
N TYR A 425 21.57 24.06 11.45
CA TYR A 425 20.73 24.90 10.61
C TYR A 425 19.65 25.56 11.47
N ASN A 426 19.77 26.87 11.67
CA ASN A 426 18.70 27.78 12.07
C ASN A 426 17.56 27.74 11.02
N TYR A 427 16.92 26.59 10.85
CA TYR A 427 15.58 26.53 10.31
C TYR A 427 14.63 26.57 11.50
N SER A 428 14.38 27.79 12.00
CA SER A 428 13.06 28.08 12.53
C SER A 428 12.09 27.64 11.43
N TYR A 429 11.46 26.48 11.61
CA TYR A 429 10.14 26.27 11.07
C TYR A 429 9.26 27.33 11.75
N ASN A 430 9.33 28.53 11.25
CA ASN A 430 8.18 29.38 11.23
C ASN A 430 7.17 28.54 10.45
N VAL A 431 6.33 27.82 11.17
CA VAL A 431 4.99 27.53 10.72
C VAL A 431 4.39 28.92 10.54
N ASN A 432 4.77 29.58 9.47
CA ASN A 432 4.01 30.63 8.88
C ASN A 432 2.73 29.91 8.43
N THR A 433 1.90 29.58 9.40
CA THR A 433 0.51 29.22 9.16
C THR A 433 -0.12 30.49 8.64
N ASN A 434 0.10 30.75 7.34
CA ASN A 434 -0.71 31.69 6.64
C ASN A 434 -2.13 31.19 6.81
N TYR A 435 -2.83 31.77 7.74
CA TYR A 435 -4.25 31.54 7.93
C TYR A 435 -5.00 32.83 7.58
N PHE A 436 -6.22 32.67 7.13
CA PHE A 436 -7.16 33.75 7.00
C PHE A 436 -8.38 33.50 7.90
N MET A 437 -9.13 34.54 8.18
CA MET A 437 -10.28 34.44 9.08
C MET A 437 -11.56 34.18 8.28
N HIS A 438 -12.25 33.09 8.59
CA HIS A 438 -13.60 32.81 8.08
C HIS A 438 -14.64 33.11 9.18
N ARG A 439 -15.68 33.92 8.87
CA ARG A 439 -16.83 34.13 9.77
C ARG A 439 -17.87 33.05 9.48
N ILE A 440 -18.20 32.26 10.49
CA ILE A 440 -19.18 31.16 10.40
C ILE A 440 -20.55 31.73 10.07
N LYS A 441 -21.15 31.25 8.98
CA LYS A 441 -22.51 31.64 8.52
C LYS A 441 -23.55 30.62 9.01
N PRO A 442 -24.84 30.99 9.09
CA PRO A 442 -25.91 30.06 9.41
C PRO A 442 -25.91 28.86 8.46
N GLY A 443 -26.05 27.65 8.99
CA GLY A 443 -26.08 26.40 8.23
C GLY A 443 -24.71 25.84 7.80
N GLU A 444 -23.60 26.48 8.16
CA GLU A 444 -22.27 25.92 7.90
C GLU A 444 -21.90 24.91 8.97
N THR A 445 -21.20 23.85 8.51
CA THR A 445 -20.55 22.85 9.36
C THR A 445 -19.05 22.96 9.20
N LEU A 446 -18.29 22.50 10.20
CA LEU A 446 -16.83 22.51 10.13
C LEU A 446 -16.32 21.67 8.93
N GLY A 447 -17.01 20.58 8.60
CA GLY A 447 -16.74 19.78 7.42
C GLY A 447 -16.99 20.52 6.11
N GLY A 448 -18.09 21.26 6.01
CA GLY A 448 -18.42 22.07 4.83
C GLY A 448 -17.41 23.22 4.62
N ILE A 449 -16.97 23.84 5.72
CA ILE A 449 -15.95 24.89 5.70
C ILE A 449 -14.60 24.30 5.25
N ALA A 450 -14.20 23.15 5.80
CA ALA A 450 -12.98 22.45 5.41
C ALA A 450 -12.97 22.11 3.91
N MET A 451 -14.08 21.59 3.39
CA MET A 451 -14.24 21.26 1.98
C MET A 451 -14.15 22.49 1.08
N ARG A 452 -14.83 23.60 1.46
CA ARG A 452 -14.81 24.87 0.71
C ARG A 452 -13.41 25.43 0.53
N TYR A 453 -12.60 25.34 1.60
CA TYR A 453 -11.25 25.90 1.60
C TYR A 453 -10.15 24.88 1.33
N ARG A 454 -10.52 23.69 0.86
CA ARG A 454 -9.58 22.59 0.52
C ARG A 454 -8.60 22.28 1.64
N THR A 455 -9.10 22.23 2.86
CA THR A 455 -8.37 21.89 4.07
C THR A 455 -9.09 20.77 4.82
N SER A 456 -8.49 20.24 5.89
CA SER A 456 -9.14 19.23 6.73
C SER A 456 -9.84 19.84 7.95
N VAL A 457 -10.87 19.16 8.44
CA VAL A 457 -11.54 19.52 9.71
C VAL A 457 -10.52 19.58 10.85
N LYS A 458 -9.62 18.58 10.92
CA LYS A 458 -8.56 18.53 11.95
C LYS A 458 -7.60 19.72 11.86
N ALA A 459 -7.23 20.15 10.66
CA ALA A 459 -6.36 21.31 10.47
C ALA A 459 -7.03 22.61 10.98
N ILE A 460 -8.33 22.77 10.71
CA ILE A 460 -9.09 23.90 11.25
C ILE A 460 -9.19 23.81 12.77
N MET A 461 -9.53 22.64 13.31
CA MET A 461 -9.66 22.44 14.75
C MET A 461 -8.35 22.75 15.49
N ARG A 462 -7.23 22.22 14.98
CA ARG A 462 -5.90 22.47 15.56
C ARG A 462 -5.54 23.95 15.57
N LEU A 463 -5.73 24.64 14.43
CA LEU A 463 -5.40 26.06 14.30
C LEU A 463 -6.26 26.96 15.19
N ASN A 464 -7.41 26.47 15.64
CA ASN A 464 -8.37 27.16 16.50
C ASN A 464 -8.44 26.59 17.94
N ASN A 465 -7.56 25.66 18.31
CA ASN A 465 -7.53 24.97 19.60
C ASN A 465 -8.90 24.35 19.98
N MET A 466 -9.60 23.78 18.97
CA MET A 466 -10.93 23.20 19.17
C MET A 466 -10.82 21.72 19.55
N ARG A 467 -11.56 21.31 20.59
CA ARG A 467 -11.66 19.91 21.03
C ARG A 467 -12.86 19.17 20.43
N THR A 468 -13.80 19.88 19.84
CA THR A 468 -15.01 19.33 19.22
C THR A 468 -15.26 20.01 17.87
N THR A 469 -16.06 19.38 16.99
CA THR A 469 -16.44 19.95 15.69
C THR A 469 -17.58 20.97 15.78
N LEU A 470 -18.07 21.30 16.99
CA LEU A 470 -19.11 22.27 17.20
C LEU A 470 -18.61 23.69 16.89
N ILE A 471 -19.32 24.39 16.01
CA ILE A 471 -19.04 25.76 15.62
C ILE A 471 -20.24 26.63 15.89
N VAL A 472 -19.99 27.90 16.26
CA VAL A 472 -21.02 28.87 16.60
C VAL A 472 -21.10 29.92 15.50
N VAL A 473 -22.31 30.15 14.97
CA VAL A 473 -22.59 31.17 13.95
C VAL A 473 -22.10 32.54 14.42
N GLY A 474 -21.44 33.27 13.52
CA GLY A 474 -20.88 34.58 13.79
C GLY A 474 -19.46 34.59 14.35
N ARG A 475 -18.97 33.47 14.92
CA ARG A 475 -17.56 33.36 15.33
C ARG A 475 -16.63 33.30 14.12
N LYS A 476 -15.38 33.77 14.33
CA LYS A 476 -14.31 33.72 13.33
C LYS A 476 -13.46 32.48 13.57
N LEU A 477 -13.22 31.70 12.50
CA LEU A 477 -12.30 30.56 12.46
C LEU A 477 -11.03 30.93 11.68
N LYS A 478 -9.89 30.55 12.20
CA LYS A 478 -8.62 30.55 11.46
C LYS A 478 -8.64 29.38 10.48
N ILE A 479 -8.52 29.65 9.18
CA ILE A 479 -8.49 28.64 8.12
C ILE A 479 -7.08 28.57 7.56
N PRO A 480 -6.42 27.38 7.52
CA PRO A 480 -5.10 27.24 6.94
C PRO A 480 -5.09 27.63 5.46
N GLY A 481 -4.13 28.42 5.03
CA GLY A 481 -3.93 28.82 3.63
C GLY A 481 -3.68 30.31 3.46
N LYS A 482 -3.20 30.70 2.27
CA LYS A 482 -3.14 32.11 1.87
C LYS A 482 -4.54 32.56 1.52
N GLY A 483 -5.03 33.60 2.16
CA GLY A 483 -6.38 34.14 1.90
C GLY A 483 -6.60 34.34 0.41
N GLN A 484 -7.52 33.58 -0.16
CA GLN A 484 -8.13 33.96 -1.42
C GLN A 484 -9.21 34.97 -1.08
N SER A 485 -9.12 36.17 -1.69
CA SER A 485 -10.21 37.13 -1.71
C SER A 485 -11.49 36.40 -2.11
N GLU A 486 -12.57 36.66 -1.40
CA GLU A 486 -13.90 36.11 -1.72
C GLU A 486 -14.14 36.19 -3.24
N PRO A 487 -14.69 35.16 -3.86
CA PRO A 487 -15.09 35.24 -5.25
C PRO A 487 -16.14 36.36 -5.34
N ILE A 488 -15.88 37.37 -6.18
CA ILE A 488 -16.74 38.47 -6.46
C ILE A 488 -18.11 37.91 -6.85
N THR A 489 -19.08 38.09 -5.99
CA THR A 489 -20.49 37.81 -6.28
C THR A 489 -20.93 38.74 -7.42
N LYS A 490 -21.17 38.17 -8.60
CA LYS A 490 -21.95 38.87 -9.63
C LYS A 490 -23.32 39.12 -9.08
N ARG A 491 -23.68 40.42 -9.06
CA ARG A 491 -24.98 40.96 -8.64
C ARG A 491 -26.11 40.33 -9.43
N ASP A 492 -27.08 39.96 -8.66
CA ASP A 492 -28.52 39.75 -8.87
C ASP A 492 -29.14 40.07 -10.22
N THR A 493 -29.86 39.09 -10.74
CA THR A 493 -31.23 39.31 -11.20
C THR A 493 -32.15 38.25 -10.56
N LYS A 494 -33.20 38.76 -9.91
CA LYS A 494 -34.26 38.02 -9.25
C LYS A 494 -34.95 37.04 -10.22
N THR A 495 -35.09 35.79 -9.83
CA THR A 495 -36.37 35.08 -10.06
C THR A 495 -36.54 33.99 -9.00
N ARG A 496 -37.62 34.11 -8.26
CA ARG A 496 -38.16 33.06 -7.38
C ARG A 496 -38.57 31.87 -8.23
N THR A 497 -38.06 30.69 -7.94
CA THR A 497 -38.75 29.44 -8.29
C THR A 497 -38.46 28.35 -7.27
N ASN A 498 -39.50 27.65 -6.91
CA ASN A 498 -39.65 26.51 -6.03
C ASN A 498 -38.49 25.50 -6.06
N ARG A 499 -37.99 25.10 -4.86
CA ARG A 499 -37.18 23.91 -4.67
C ARG A 499 -38.04 22.64 -4.80
N GLN A 500 -38.19 22.15 -6.01
CA GLN A 500 -38.37 20.73 -6.25
C GLN A 500 -36.97 20.09 -6.26
N SER A 501 -36.78 18.98 -5.51
CA SER A 501 -35.58 18.16 -5.48
C SER A 501 -35.34 17.56 -6.87
N ASN A 502 -34.53 18.19 -7.69
CA ASN A 502 -34.13 17.62 -8.98
C ASN A 502 -33.21 16.43 -8.72
N LYS A 503 -33.78 15.23 -8.83
CA LYS A 503 -33.00 13.99 -8.95
C LYS A 503 -32.16 14.08 -10.22
N SER A 504 -30.83 14.08 -10.07
CA SER A 504 -29.94 14.04 -11.23
C SER A 504 -29.72 12.58 -11.66
N PHE A 505 -29.64 12.35 -12.98
CA PHE A 505 -29.44 11.02 -13.54
C PHE A 505 -28.28 11.05 -14.53
N HIS A 506 -27.55 9.94 -14.61
CA HIS A 506 -26.52 9.68 -15.61
C HIS A 506 -26.96 8.52 -16.51
N ILE A 507 -26.83 8.69 -17.83
CA ILE A 507 -27.02 7.59 -18.80
C ILE A 507 -25.63 7.03 -19.11
N VAL A 508 -25.45 5.76 -18.82
CA VAL A 508 -24.19 5.04 -19.04
C VAL A 508 -23.86 5.02 -20.53
N LYS A 509 -22.66 5.46 -20.88
CA LYS A 509 -22.13 5.40 -22.25
C LYS A 509 -21.24 4.18 -22.42
N SER A 510 -21.01 3.78 -23.68
CA SER A 510 -20.06 2.70 -23.99
C SER A 510 -18.68 3.01 -23.40
N GLY A 511 -18.08 2.04 -22.69
CA GLY A 511 -16.79 2.18 -22.02
C GLY A 511 -16.83 2.85 -20.64
N GLU A 512 -17.98 3.29 -20.13
CA GLU A 512 -18.09 3.81 -18.77
C GLU A 512 -18.30 2.69 -17.75
N SER A 513 -17.66 2.79 -16.60
CA SER A 513 -17.82 1.93 -15.42
C SER A 513 -18.49 2.71 -14.27
N LEU A 514 -19.00 2.00 -13.26
CA LEU A 514 -19.49 2.65 -12.03
C LEU A 514 -18.42 3.58 -11.43
N TYR A 515 -17.17 3.21 -11.57
CA TYR A 515 -16.03 4.02 -11.10
C TYR A 515 -15.88 5.32 -11.90
N THR A 516 -15.86 5.26 -13.24
CA THR A 516 -15.72 6.47 -14.06
C THR A 516 -16.90 7.43 -13.87
N ILE A 517 -18.11 6.87 -13.70
CA ILE A 517 -19.33 7.64 -13.44
C ILE A 517 -19.30 8.25 -12.03
N SER A 518 -18.88 7.49 -11.02
CA SER A 518 -18.77 8.00 -9.65
C SER A 518 -17.77 9.16 -9.56
N ARG A 519 -16.62 9.07 -10.23
CA ARG A 519 -15.65 10.17 -10.34
C ARG A 519 -16.22 11.40 -11.02
N LYS A 520 -16.92 11.19 -12.13
CA LYS A 520 -17.53 12.29 -12.91
C LYS A 520 -18.52 13.11 -12.09
N HIS A 521 -19.23 12.44 -11.18
CA HIS A 521 -20.26 13.05 -10.35
C HIS A 521 -19.85 13.33 -8.90
N GLY A 522 -18.58 13.06 -8.53
CA GLY A 522 -18.06 13.36 -7.18
C GLY A 522 -18.67 12.50 -6.07
N VAL A 523 -19.12 11.29 -6.39
CA VAL A 523 -19.75 10.34 -5.45
C VAL A 523 -18.90 9.06 -5.37
N THR A 524 -19.12 8.25 -4.34
CA THR A 524 -18.45 6.94 -4.24
C THR A 524 -19.20 5.86 -5.03
N VAL A 525 -18.51 4.81 -5.49
CA VAL A 525 -19.14 3.65 -6.12
C VAL A 525 -20.17 3.03 -5.18
N LYS A 526 -19.88 2.93 -3.88
CA LYS A 526 -20.82 2.42 -2.85
C LYS A 526 -22.11 3.25 -2.76
N GLN A 527 -22.01 4.58 -2.80
CA GLN A 527 -23.18 5.47 -2.81
C GLN A 527 -24.00 5.29 -4.11
N LEU A 528 -23.29 5.20 -5.25
CA LEU A 528 -23.94 5.00 -6.55
C LEU A 528 -24.66 3.65 -6.61
N LYS A 529 -24.03 2.58 -6.11
CA LYS A 529 -24.66 1.25 -5.99
C LYS A 529 -25.87 1.28 -5.07
N LYS A 530 -25.74 1.88 -3.90
CA LYS A 530 -26.81 1.93 -2.88
C LYS A 530 -28.06 2.64 -3.41
N ILE A 531 -27.92 3.81 -4.06
CA ILE A 531 -29.07 4.58 -4.54
C ILE A 531 -29.76 3.93 -5.75
N ASN A 532 -29.01 3.09 -6.51
CA ASN A 532 -29.51 2.38 -7.68
C ASN A 532 -29.83 0.91 -7.40
N ASN A 533 -29.75 0.44 -6.15
CA ASN A 533 -29.99 -0.94 -5.73
C ASN A 533 -29.16 -1.98 -6.53
N LEU A 534 -27.93 -1.63 -6.91
CA LEU A 534 -27.06 -2.51 -7.68
C LEU A 534 -26.38 -3.53 -6.74
N LYS A 535 -26.61 -4.82 -7.00
CA LYS A 535 -25.96 -5.92 -6.26
C LYS A 535 -24.53 -6.19 -6.75
N GLY A 536 -24.25 -6.01 -8.04
CA GLY A 536 -22.95 -6.18 -8.70
C GLY A 536 -22.33 -4.85 -9.17
N ASN A 537 -21.21 -4.92 -9.90
CA ASN A 537 -20.55 -3.76 -10.51
C ASN A 537 -20.91 -3.57 -11.98
N THR A 538 -21.65 -4.52 -12.56
CA THR A 538 -21.99 -4.53 -13.98
C THR A 538 -23.04 -3.47 -14.31
N ILE A 539 -22.73 -2.62 -15.27
CA ILE A 539 -23.64 -1.65 -15.88
C ILE A 539 -23.49 -1.71 -17.40
N TYR A 540 -24.57 -1.43 -18.11
CA TYR A 540 -24.60 -1.51 -19.58
C TYR A 540 -24.83 -0.12 -20.18
N PRO A 541 -24.29 0.17 -21.38
CA PRO A 541 -24.63 1.37 -22.12
C PRO A 541 -26.16 1.52 -22.22
N GLY A 542 -26.67 2.73 -21.95
CA GLY A 542 -28.08 3.04 -21.87
C GLY A 542 -28.71 2.89 -20.49
N ASN A 543 -28.05 2.28 -19.50
CA ASN A 543 -28.56 2.26 -18.13
C ASN A 543 -28.68 3.67 -17.59
N LYS A 544 -29.79 3.97 -16.93
CA LYS A 544 -30.05 5.26 -16.27
C LYS A 544 -29.76 5.13 -14.78
N LEU A 545 -28.66 5.72 -14.33
CA LEU A 545 -28.26 5.71 -12.92
C LEU A 545 -28.65 7.02 -12.23
N GLN A 546 -29.32 6.91 -11.10
CA GLN A 546 -29.56 8.05 -10.23
C GLN A 546 -28.25 8.43 -9.54
N ILE A 547 -27.95 9.72 -9.54
CA ILE A 547 -26.76 10.28 -8.87
C ILE A 547 -27.19 10.81 -7.50
N PRO A 548 -26.47 10.42 -6.42
CA PRO A 548 -26.75 10.88 -5.07
C PRO A 548 -26.73 12.39 -4.88
#